data_3c5770d3e9ccdf82aae2104baa48a1d1
#
_entry.id   3c5770d3e9ccdf82aae2104baa48a1d1
#
_cell.length_a   1.000
_cell.length_b   1.000
_cell.length_c   1.000
_cell.angle_alpha   90.00
_cell.angle_beta   90.00
_cell.angle_gamma   90.00
#
_symmetry.space_group_name_H-M   'P 1'
#
loop_
_entity.id
_entity.type
_entity.pdbx_description
1 polymer ?
#
loop_
_entity_poly.entity_id
_entity_poly.type
_entity_poly.pdbx_seq_one_letter_code
_entity_poly.pdbx_strand_id
1 'polypeptide(L)'
;YGPADEALKGKITDVEAGLKADKEKKGKDYFVEMVKASGVEWVTYEDVGVAVTLTASLKSLKAKVKEYVEKVAADVACINGMENAPEIMAEYKLCGSLAVAINSVSQRKDRIAREEAERKLRLEAQLRAQEAEKAVLDVAEEELSAPQVMGAEPPVMDEQETEDSQKESTEQVMNAK
;
A
#
# COMPACT_ATOMS: atom_id res chain seq x y z
N TYR A 1 55.21 -11.13 -29.47
CA TYR A 1 54.72 -11.62 -28.15
C TYR A 1 54.66 -13.15 -28.26
N GLY A 2 55.46 -13.84 -27.46
CA GLY A 2 55.64 -15.28 -27.56
C GLY A 2 54.78 -16.07 -26.55
N PRO A 3 54.74 -17.41 -26.64
CA PRO A 3 53.99 -18.28 -25.74
C PRO A 3 54.37 -18.13 -24.26
N ALA A 4 55.52 -17.59 -23.93
CA ALA A 4 55.94 -17.26 -22.56
C ALA A 4 55.14 -16.09 -21.95
N ASP A 5 54.76 -15.08 -22.76
CA ASP A 5 53.93 -13.96 -22.29
C ASP A 5 52.47 -14.39 -21.97
N GLU A 6 51.92 -15.32 -22.73
CA GLU A 6 50.59 -15.88 -22.48
C GLU A 6 50.58 -16.72 -21.21
N ALA A 7 51.62 -17.53 -21.01
CA ALA A 7 51.77 -18.32 -19.79
C ALA A 7 51.94 -17.45 -18.54
N LEU A 8 52.64 -16.32 -18.63
CA LEU A 8 52.81 -15.35 -17.55
C LEU A 8 51.48 -14.62 -17.25
N LYS A 9 50.73 -14.18 -18.27
CA LYS A 9 49.41 -13.58 -18.12
C LYS A 9 48.46 -14.52 -17.46
N GLY A 10 48.40 -15.80 -17.86
CA GLY A 10 47.58 -16.83 -17.24
C GLY A 10 47.89 -16.98 -15.74
N LYS A 11 49.17 -17.09 -15.38
CA LYS A 11 49.58 -17.18 -13.96
C LYS A 11 49.18 -15.93 -13.15
N ILE A 12 49.30 -14.74 -13.72
CA ILE A 12 48.88 -13.48 -13.04
C ILE A 12 47.41 -13.50 -12.80
N THR A 13 46.59 -13.89 -13.80
CA THR A 13 45.12 -13.98 -13.69
C THR A 13 44.70 -14.99 -12.62
N ASP A 14 45.38 -16.13 -12.56
CA ASP A 14 45.10 -17.17 -11.55
C ASP A 14 45.39 -16.69 -10.12
N VAL A 15 46.53 -16.01 -9.93
CA VAL A 15 46.93 -15.40 -8.63
C VAL A 15 45.94 -14.31 -8.23
N GLU A 16 45.53 -13.46 -9.16
CA GLU A 16 44.55 -12.40 -8.90
C GLU A 16 43.17 -12.99 -8.53
N ALA A 17 42.75 -14.02 -9.23
CA ALA A 17 41.51 -14.74 -8.91
C ALA A 17 41.57 -15.38 -7.51
N GLY A 18 42.67 -16.04 -7.19
CA GLY A 18 42.94 -16.61 -5.87
C GLY A 18 42.88 -15.57 -4.74
N LEU A 19 43.52 -14.40 -4.94
CA LEU A 19 43.50 -13.32 -3.96
C LEU A 19 42.09 -12.72 -3.76
N LYS A 20 41.30 -12.60 -4.82
CA LYS A 20 39.88 -12.18 -4.72
C LYS A 20 39.08 -13.17 -3.95
N ALA A 21 39.19 -14.45 -4.29
CA ALA A 21 38.45 -15.54 -3.62
C ALA A 21 38.78 -15.62 -2.11
N ASP A 22 40.08 -15.46 -1.73
CA ASP A 22 40.47 -15.44 -0.33
C ASP A 22 39.91 -14.24 0.45
N LYS A 23 39.92 -13.04 -0.16
CA LYS A 23 39.28 -11.86 0.42
C LYS A 23 37.76 -12.02 0.58
N GLU A 24 37.11 -12.58 -0.43
CA GLU A 24 35.66 -12.85 -0.39
C GLU A 24 35.31 -13.84 0.71
N LYS A 25 36.08 -14.94 0.81
CA LYS A 25 35.88 -15.93 1.89
C LYS A 25 36.00 -15.29 3.26
N LYS A 26 37.06 -14.52 3.51
CA LYS A 26 37.26 -13.80 4.78
C LYS A 26 36.16 -12.75 5.05
N GLY A 27 35.59 -12.16 4.01
CA GLY A 27 34.44 -11.27 4.10
C GLY A 27 33.17 -12.01 4.48
N LYS A 28 32.90 -13.17 3.86
CA LYS A 28 31.77 -14.06 4.17
C LYS A 28 31.86 -14.65 5.58
N ASP A 29 33.04 -15.08 6.00
CA ASP A 29 33.24 -15.59 7.37
C ASP A 29 32.91 -14.51 8.41
N TYR A 30 33.39 -13.28 8.20
CA TYR A 30 33.08 -12.15 9.07
C TYR A 30 31.60 -11.78 9.06
N PHE A 31 30.94 -11.84 7.89
CA PHE A 31 29.51 -11.61 7.77
C PHE A 31 28.71 -12.62 8.61
N VAL A 32 29.04 -13.90 8.54
CA VAL A 32 28.38 -14.95 9.32
C VAL A 32 28.51 -14.69 10.84
N GLU A 33 29.69 -14.25 11.29
CA GLU A 33 29.91 -13.89 12.69
C GLU A 33 29.02 -12.72 13.12
N MET A 34 28.94 -11.67 12.29
CA MET A 34 28.13 -10.47 12.56
C MET A 34 26.63 -10.77 12.56
N VAL A 35 26.14 -11.57 11.60
CA VAL A 35 24.73 -11.98 11.49
C VAL A 35 24.29 -12.79 12.71
N LYS A 36 25.12 -13.74 13.15
CA LYS A 36 24.85 -14.52 14.37
C LYS A 36 24.81 -13.64 15.63
N ALA A 37 25.73 -12.66 15.73
CA ALA A 37 25.77 -11.74 16.85
C ALA A 37 24.55 -10.80 16.91
N SER A 38 23.99 -10.44 15.74
CA SER A 38 22.86 -9.50 15.59
C SER A 38 21.50 -10.19 15.54
N GLY A 39 21.43 -11.51 15.41
CA GLY A 39 20.17 -12.28 15.32
C GLY A 39 19.36 -12.07 14.04
N VAL A 40 19.96 -11.53 12.98
CA VAL A 40 19.31 -11.25 11.69
C VAL A 40 19.68 -12.31 10.63
N GLU A 41 19.38 -13.57 10.92
CA GLU A 41 19.83 -14.74 10.14
C GLU A 41 19.24 -14.84 8.72
N TRP A 42 18.26 -14.02 8.38
CA TRP A 42 17.58 -14.04 7.08
C TRP A 42 18.27 -13.22 5.98
N VAL A 43 19.29 -12.42 6.31
CA VAL A 43 20.07 -11.65 5.33
C VAL A 43 21.19 -12.49 4.70
N THR A 44 21.52 -12.20 3.45
CA THR A 44 22.57 -12.87 2.71
C THR A 44 23.78 -11.98 2.48
N TYR A 45 24.94 -12.57 2.20
CA TYR A 45 26.15 -11.78 1.90
C TYR A 45 25.99 -10.98 0.61
N GLU A 46 25.20 -11.46 -0.34
CA GLU A 46 24.91 -10.78 -1.60
C GLU A 46 24.17 -9.45 -1.38
N ASP A 47 23.31 -9.37 -0.35
CA ASP A 47 22.55 -8.16 -0.01
C ASP A 47 23.46 -7.01 0.44
N VAL A 48 24.66 -7.31 0.92
CA VAL A 48 25.67 -6.28 1.27
C VAL A 48 26.11 -5.49 0.04
N GLY A 49 26.02 -6.06 -1.16
CA GLY A 49 26.31 -5.40 -2.44
C GLY A 49 27.77 -4.98 -2.59
N VAL A 50 28.70 -5.61 -1.92
CA VAL A 50 30.12 -5.24 -1.96
C VAL A 50 30.89 -6.03 -3.00
N ALA A 51 31.35 -5.33 -4.05
CA ALA A 51 32.24 -5.92 -5.02
C ALA A 51 33.65 -6.10 -4.42
N VAL A 52 34.17 -7.32 -4.42
CA VAL A 52 35.53 -7.64 -4.00
C VAL A 52 36.49 -7.35 -5.14
N THR A 53 37.30 -6.31 -5.02
CA THR A 53 38.33 -5.95 -5.98
C THR A 53 39.74 -6.25 -5.43
N LEU A 54 40.71 -6.33 -6.31
CA LEU A 54 42.11 -6.53 -5.90
C LEU A 54 42.64 -5.39 -5.02
N THR A 55 42.17 -4.17 -5.29
CA THR A 55 42.60 -2.94 -4.58
C THR A 55 41.82 -2.75 -3.26
N ALA A 56 40.61 -3.35 -3.11
CA ALA A 56 39.87 -3.24 -1.88
C ALA A 56 40.59 -3.90 -0.71
N SER A 57 40.74 -3.15 0.38
CA SER A 57 41.34 -3.70 1.60
C SER A 57 40.31 -4.58 2.34
N LEU A 58 40.82 -5.62 3.00
CA LEU A 58 39.96 -6.48 3.85
C LEU A 58 39.30 -5.66 4.97
N LYS A 59 39.99 -4.62 5.48
CA LYS A 59 39.45 -3.71 6.48
C LYS A 59 38.22 -2.94 5.96
N SER A 60 38.29 -2.41 4.73
CA SER A 60 37.15 -1.72 4.08
C SER A 60 35.99 -2.67 3.82
N LEU A 61 36.27 -3.90 3.40
CA LEU A 61 35.26 -4.93 3.19
C LEU A 61 34.52 -5.25 4.51
N LYS A 62 35.28 -5.52 5.58
CA LYS A 62 34.70 -5.77 6.91
C LYS A 62 33.91 -4.58 7.44
N ALA A 63 34.36 -3.34 7.19
CA ALA A 63 33.64 -2.14 7.60
C ALA A 63 32.28 -2.04 6.93
N LYS A 64 32.18 -2.30 5.63
CA LYS A 64 30.92 -2.29 4.90
C LYS A 64 29.96 -3.40 5.34
N VAL A 65 30.48 -4.59 5.58
CA VAL A 65 29.71 -5.70 6.14
C VAL A 65 29.12 -5.32 7.50
N LYS A 66 29.95 -4.74 8.37
CA LYS A 66 29.54 -4.29 9.70
C LYS A 66 28.42 -3.23 9.61
N GLU A 67 28.66 -2.18 8.80
CA GLU A 67 27.69 -1.11 8.58
C GLU A 67 26.33 -1.64 8.10
N TYR A 68 26.34 -2.57 7.15
CA TYR A 68 25.12 -3.17 6.63
C TYR A 68 24.37 -3.96 7.71
N VAL A 69 25.04 -4.85 8.43
CA VAL A 69 24.41 -5.69 9.46
C VAL A 69 23.90 -4.83 10.63
N GLU A 70 24.66 -3.81 11.05
CA GLU A 70 24.23 -2.87 12.09
C GLU A 70 23.00 -2.07 11.66
N LYS A 71 22.93 -1.62 10.40
CA LYS A 71 21.77 -0.97 9.83
C LYS A 71 20.53 -1.87 9.88
N VAL A 72 20.67 -3.11 9.39
CA VAL A 72 19.55 -4.07 9.41
C VAL A 72 19.08 -4.38 10.84
N ALA A 73 20.01 -4.55 11.77
CA ALA A 73 19.68 -4.78 13.18
C ALA A 73 18.95 -3.57 13.80
N ALA A 74 19.34 -2.34 13.47
CA ALA A 74 18.66 -1.13 13.91
C ALA A 74 17.25 -1.02 13.29
N ASP A 75 17.09 -1.33 12.01
CA ASP A 75 15.80 -1.35 11.33
C ASP A 75 14.86 -2.38 11.97
N VAL A 76 15.36 -3.58 12.27
CA VAL A 76 14.60 -4.64 12.98
C VAL A 76 14.18 -4.18 14.38
N ALA A 77 15.07 -3.55 15.13
CA ALA A 77 14.75 -3.01 16.43
C ALA A 77 13.67 -1.93 16.36
N CYS A 78 13.73 -1.06 15.34
CA CYS A 78 12.71 -0.06 15.06
C CYS A 78 11.36 -0.70 14.74
N ILE A 79 11.33 -1.69 13.84
CA ILE A 79 10.11 -2.42 13.48
C ILE A 79 9.45 -3.07 14.71
N ASN A 80 10.24 -3.71 15.57
CA ASN A 80 9.72 -4.39 16.77
C ASN A 80 9.02 -3.43 17.75
N GLY A 81 9.31 -2.13 17.69
CA GLY A 81 8.63 -1.10 18.47
C GLY A 81 7.35 -0.57 17.84
N MET A 82 6.96 -1.01 16.65
CA MET A 82 5.80 -0.53 15.90
C MET A 82 4.57 -1.40 16.12
N GLU A 83 3.39 -0.80 16.01
CA GLU A 83 2.10 -1.48 16.22
C GLU A 83 1.87 -2.63 15.24
N ASN A 84 2.37 -2.52 14.01
CA ASN A 84 2.20 -3.51 12.94
C ASN A 84 3.50 -4.28 12.65
N ALA A 85 4.32 -4.50 13.67
CA ALA A 85 5.64 -5.11 13.54
C ALA A 85 5.69 -6.38 12.66
N PRO A 86 4.79 -7.38 12.81
CA PRO A 86 4.86 -8.61 12.01
C PRO A 86 4.66 -8.36 10.51
N GLU A 87 3.71 -7.48 10.15
CA GLU A 87 3.41 -7.15 8.75
C GLU A 87 4.55 -6.33 8.12
N ILE A 88 5.04 -5.33 8.85
CA ILE A 88 6.17 -4.49 8.42
C ILE A 88 7.42 -5.34 8.27
N MET A 89 7.67 -6.27 9.18
CA MET A 89 8.81 -7.18 9.11
C MET A 89 8.74 -8.09 7.88
N ALA A 90 7.56 -8.64 7.55
CA ALA A 90 7.37 -9.44 6.35
C ALA A 90 7.69 -8.64 5.08
N GLU A 91 7.18 -7.42 4.99
CA GLU A 91 7.43 -6.51 3.85
C GLU A 91 8.89 -6.06 3.79
N TYR A 92 9.52 -5.77 4.94
CA TYR A 92 10.92 -5.40 5.03
C TYR A 92 11.86 -6.48 4.51
N LYS A 93 11.59 -7.75 4.83
CA LYS A 93 12.36 -8.89 4.31
C LYS A 93 12.31 -9.02 2.79
N LEU A 94 11.23 -8.53 2.17
CA LEU A 94 11.06 -8.56 0.71
C LEU A 94 11.72 -7.37 0.01
N CYS A 95 11.60 -6.16 0.58
CA CYS A 95 12.04 -4.93 -0.09
C CYS A 95 13.38 -4.38 0.43
N GLY A 96 13.87 -4.82 1.59
CA GLY A 96 15.13 -4.37 2.19
C GLY A 96 15.15 -2.89 2.62
N SER A 97 13.99 -2.22 2.65
CA SER A 97 13.87 -0.80 2.99
C SER A 97 12.77 -0.56 4.01
N LEU A 98 13.14 -0.06 5.18
CA LEU A 98 12.21 0.23 6.28
C LEU A 98 11.10 1.22 5.85
N ALA A 99 11.46 2.30 5.17
CA ALA A 99 10.49 3.30 4.73
C ALA A 99 9.47 2.73 3.73
N VAL A 100 9.92 1.90 2.79
CA VAL A 100 9.05 1.24 1.81
C VAL A 100 8.12 0.26 2.51
N ALA A 101 8.62 -0.54 3.43
CA ALA A 101 7.83 -1.51 4.18
C ALA A 101 6.73 -0.85 5.00
N ILE A 102 7.05 0.23 5.74
CA ILE A 102 6.07 1.00 6.51
C ILE A 102 4.98 1.59 5.59
N ASN A 103 5.38 2.25 4.51
CA ASN A 103 4.43 2.85 3.57
C ASN A 103 3.52 1.81 2.91
N SER A 104 4.05 0.66 2.51
CA SER A 104 3.28 -0.44 1.91
C SER A 104 2.20 -0.96 2.85
N VAL A 105 2.55 -1.20 4.11
CA VAL A 105 1.62 -1.68 5.14
C VAL A 105 0.57 -0.61 5.47
N SER A 106 0.97 0.65 5.64
CA SER A 106 0.05 1.76 5.91
C SER A 106 -0.97 1.93 4.77
N GLN A 107 -0.51 1.99 3.52
CA GLN A 107 -1.40 2.11 2.35
C GLN A 107 -2.38 0.94 2.23
N ARG A 108 -1.92 -0.28 2.55
CA ARG A 108 -2.79 -1.48 2.55
C ARG A 108 -3.89 -1.35 3.61
N LYS A 109 -3.55 -0.90 4.82
CA LYS A 109 -4.52 -0.69 5.90
C LYS A 109 -5.51 0.42 5.58
N ASP A 110 -5.04 1.54 5.06
CA ASP A 110 -5.91 2.65 4.64
C ASP A 110 -6.90 2.22 3.55
N ARG A 111 -6.45 1.39 2.62
CA ARG A 111 -7.34 0.83 1.59
C ARG A 111 -8.40 -0.08 2.19
N ILE A 112 -8.01 -1.01 3.05
CA ILE A 112 -8.95 -1.91 3.73
C ILE A 112 -9.97 -1.10 4.54
N ALA A 113 -9.52 -0.12 5.31
CA ALA A 113 -10.41 0.74 6.10
C ALA A 113 -11.42 1.51 5.24
N ARG A 114 -11.00 2.02 4.07
CA ARG A 114 -11.90 2.68 3.12
C ARG A 114 -12.92 1.70 2.53
N GLU A 115 -12.50 0.52 2.13
CA GLU A 115 -13.37 -0.53 1.58
C GLU A 115 -14.41 -0.99 2.63
N GLU A 116 -14.00 -1.13 3.89
CA GLU A 116 -14.91 -1.47 4.98
C GLU A 116 -15.92 -0.34 5.29
N ALA A 117 -15.45 0.91 5.30
CA ALA A 117 -16.32 2.07 5.49
C ALA A 117 -17.36 2.19 4.35
N GLU A 118 -16.93 2.00 3.11
CA GLU A 118 -17.83 2.00 1.95
C GLU A 118 -18.84 0.85 2.02
N ARG A 119 -18.41 -0.33 2.42
CA ARG A 119 -19.30 -1.49 2.61
C ARG A 119 -20.34 -1.22 3.68
N LYS A 120 -19.96 -0.62 4.80
CA LYS A 120 -20.90 -0.23 5.87
C LYS A 120 -21.92 0.79 5.38
N LEU A 121 -21.49 1.83 4.66
CA LEU A 121 -22.39 2.83 4.07
C LEU A 121 -23.39 2.21 3.09
N ARG A 122 -22.93 1.30 2.23
CA ARG A 122 -23.82 0.59 1.29
C ARG A 122 -24.85 -0.26 2.03
N LEU A 123 -24.42 -0.96 3.08
CA LEU A 123 -25.33 -1.79 3.89
C LEU A 123 -26.38 -0.92 4.59
N GLU A 124 -25.98 0.18 5.21
CA GLU A 124 -26.91 1.13 5.84
C GLU A 124 -27.87 1.74 4.84
N ALA A 125 -27.40 2.11 3.64
CA ALA A 125 -28.28 2.61 2.58
C ALA A 125 -29.30 1.57 2.12
N GLN A 126 -28.89 0.31 2.00
CA GLN A 126 -29.79 -0.78 1.64
C GLN A 126 -30.85 -1.03 2.74
N LEU A 127 -30.45 -1.03 4.01
CA LEU A 127 -31.38 -1.18 5.13
C LEU A 127 -32.43 -0.04 5.15
N ARG A 128 -31.99 1.21 4.99
CA ARG A 128 -32.90 2.36 4.91
C ARG A 128 -33.83 2.28 3.72
N ALA A 129 -33.36 1.80 2.57
CA ALA A 129 -34.23 1.61 1.40
C ALA A 129 -35.27 0.53 1.65
N GLN A 130 -34.91 -0.59 2.26
CA GLN A 130 -35.85 -1.66 2.62
C GLN A 130 -36.87 -1.20 3.68
N GLU A 131 -36.42 -0.43 4.67
CA GLU A 131 -37.34 0.15 5.68
C GLU A 131 -38.35 1.14 5.05
N ALA A 132 -37.85 1.98 4.11
CA ALA A 132 -38.72 2.90 3.38
C ALA A 132 -39.72 2.18 2.48
N GLU A 133 -39.28 1.13 1.78
CA GLU A 133 -40.15 0.29 0.94
C GLU A 133 -41.23 -0.40 1.79
N LYS A 134 -40.85 -0.94 2.94
CA LYS A 134 -41.78 -1.56 3.88
C LYS A 134 -42.80 -0.57 4.43
N ALA A 135 -42.35 0.64 4.81
CA ALA A 135 -43.23 1.70 5.28
C ALA A 135 -44.28 2.12 4.21
N VAL A 136 -43.86 2.16 2.94
CA VAL A 136 -44.78 2.47 1.83
C VAL A 136 -45.81 1.35 1.64
N LEU A 137 -45.39 0.09 1.78
CA LEU A 137 -46.30 -1.07 1.69
C LEU A 137 -47.31 -1.08 2.84
N ASP A 138 -46.83 -0.82 4.07
CA ASP A 138 -47.69 -0.77 5.27
C ASP A 138 -48.79 0.33 5.13
N VAL A 139 -48.44 1.52 4.61
CA VAL A 139 -49.38 2.62 4.35
C VAL A 139 -50.38 2.25 3.24
N ALA A 140 -49.95 1.57 2.18
CA ALA A 140 -50.80 1.14 1.09
C ALA A 140 -51.86 0.06 1.55
N GLU A 141 -51.44 -0.84 2.46
CA GLU A 141 -52.34 -1.81 3.04
C GLU A 141 -53.39 -1.14 3.98
N GLU A 142 -53.02 -0.09 4.72
CA GLU A 142 -53.89 0.65 5.59
C GLU A 142 -54.94 1.46 4.79
N GLU A 143 -54.56 2.07 3.65
CA GLU A 143 -55.49 2.74 2.75
C GLU A 143 -56.49 1.78 2.06
N LEU A 144 -56.06 0.56 1.75
CA LEU A 144 -56.99 -0.47 1.17
C LEU A 144 -57.98 -1.03 2.21
N SER A 145 -57.65 -0.94 3.49
CA SER A 145 -58.44 -1.45 4.61
C SER A 145 -59.46 -0.43 5.16
N ALA A 146 -59.41 0.83 4.73
CA ALA A 146 -60.36 1.84 5.14
C ALA A 146 -61.73 1.60 4.51
N PRO A 147 -62.85 1.58 5.29
CA PRO A 147 -64.19 1.39 4.73
C PRO A 147 -64.56 2.56 3.83
N GLN A 148 -64.82 2.27 2.56
CA GLN A 148 -65.38 3.23 1.61
C GLN A 148 -66.69 3.76 2.15
N VAL A 149 -66.68 4.99 2.64
CA VAL A 149 -67.95 5.72 2.92
C VAL A 149 -68.51 6.15 1.58
N MET A 150 -69.44 5.35 1.07
CA MET A 150 -70.29 5.75 -0.03
C MET A 150 -71.23 6.89 0.43
N GLY A 151 -71.14 8.00 -0.26
CA GLY A 151 -72.22 8.95 -0.27
C GLY A 151 -71.83 10.39 -0.08
N ALA A 152 -71.65 11.09 -1.18
CA ALA A 152 -72.19 12.44 -1.38
C ALA A 152 -71.99 12.83 -2.87
N GLU A 153 -73.10 13.20 -3.46
CA GLU A 153 -73.29 13.67 -4.84
C GLU A 153 -72.43 14.94 -5.15
N PRO A 154 -72.18 15.19 -6.43
CA PRO A 154 -71.37 16.35 -6.84
C PRO A 154 -72.25 17.62 -6.91
N PRO A 155 -71.85 18.78 -6.47
CA PRO A 155 -72.46 20.03 -6.86
C PRO A 155 -71.94 20.47 -8.25
N VAL A 156 -72.95 20.93 -8.98
CA VAL A 156 -72.95 21.40 -10.35
C VAL A 156 -72.12 22.67 -10.51
N MET A 157 -71.52 22.78 -11.69
CA MET A 157 -70.84 23.85 -12.37
C MET A 157 -71.20 25.27 -11.97
N ASP A 158 -70.20 26.12 -11.91
CA ASP A 158 -70.38 27.47 -12.47
C ASP A 158 -69.06 27.86 -13.18
N GLU A 159 -69.20 28.14 -14.45
CA GLU A 159 -68.20 28.71 -15.33
C GLU A 159 -68.06 30.22 -14.99
N GLN A 160 -66.88 30.66 -14.79
CA GLN A 160 -66.52 32.05 -15.18
C GLN A 160 -65.04 32.14 -15.51
N GLU A 161 -64.91 32.48 -16.77
CA GLU A 161 -63.70 33.01 -17.45
C GLU A 161 -63.03 34.14 -16.66
N THR A 162 -61.73 34.19 -16.67
CA THR A 162 -61.02 35.43 -17.07
C THR A 162 -59.59 35.10 -17.44
N GLU A 163 -59.30 35.56 -18.63
CA GLU A 163 -58.03 35.63 -19.33
C GLU A 163 -56.99 36.48 -18.61
N ASP A 164 -55.77 36.24 -19.05
CA ASP A 164 -54.71 37.22 -19.28
C ASP A 164 -53.72 37.44 -18.15
N SER A 165 -52.54 37.00 -18.39
CA SER A 165 -51.34 37.81 -18.57
C SER A 165 -50.12 36.96 -18.79
N GLN A 166 -49.68 36.98 -20.02
CA GLN A 166 -48.31 36.71 -20.46
C GLN A 166 -47.38 37.73 -19.88
N LYS A 167 -46.16 37.30 -19.82
CA LYS A 167 -44.90 37.99 -20.11
C LYS A 167 -43.85 37.95 -19.00
N GLU A 168 -42.78 37.39 -19.47
CA GLU A 168 -41.42 37.98 -19.51
C GLU A 168 -40.70 37.96 -18.16
N SER A 169 -39.58 37.38 -18.06
CA SER A 169 -38.32 37.69 -18.72
C SER A 169 -37.29 36.61 -18.52
N THR A 170 -36.75 36.20 -19.62
CA THR A 170 -35.38 35.76 -19.84
C THR A 170 -34.36 36.75 -19.23
N GLU A 171 -33.20 36.13 -18.96
CA GLU A 171 -31.88 36.77 -19.12
C GLU A 171 -31.12 37.21 -17.89
N GLN A 172 -29.93 36.73 -18.01
CA GLN A 172 -28.64 37.30 -17.54
C GLN A 172 -28.05 36.58 -16.31
N VAL A 173 -26.84 36.18 -16.30
CA VAL A 173 -25.69 36.36 -17.17
C VAL A 173 -24.55 35.52 -16.58
N MET A 174 -23.86 34.83 -17.41
CA MET A 174 -22.43 34.59 -17.44
C MET A 174 -21.57 35.64 -16.73
N ASN A 175 -20.45 35.14 -16.27
CA ASN A 175 -19.16 35.80 -15.98
C ASN A 175 -18.90 36.17 -14.52
N ALA A 176 -17.87 35.69 -14.03
CA ALA A 176 -16.49 36.05 -14.09
C ALA A 176 -15.65 35.46 -12.94
N LYS A 177 -14.61 34.99 -13.38
CA LYS A 177 -13.21 34.87 -12.98
C LYS A 177 -12.82 33.75 -12.11
#